data_7cf8bd3e08ea55ec186a0db6d523087c
#
_entry.id   7cf8bd3e08ea55ec186a0db6d523087c
#
_cell.length_a   1.000
_cell.length_b   1.000
_cell.length_c   1.000
_cell.angle_alpha   90.00
_cell.angle_beta   90.00
_cell.angle_gamma   90.00
#
_symmetry.space_group_name_H-M   'P 1'
#
loop_
_entity.id
_entity.type
_entity.pdbx_description
1 polymer ?
#
loop_
_entity_poly.entity_id
_entity_poly.type
_entity_poly.pdbx_seq_one_letter_code
_entity_poly.pdbx_strand_id
1 'polypeptide(L)'
;GFSAFGFTDHSHTFFDESYCMPRERYEAYAAEAAGLKRRLADTIDIRCGVEQDFYSDDSTDAFEYAIGSVHYVRVPGANRGTVVTMGNPQGEYLPVDETPEILALGCATYFDGDYYALAEEFFATAAQVVEKTGCGIIGHFDLVKRFNAYGRLFDESHPRYVRAWQAAADALLDTDA
;
A
#
# COMPACT_ATOMS: atom_id res chain seq x y z
N GLY A 1 -16.11 -2.71 -24.71
CA GLY A 1 -16.33 -2.08 -23.42
C GLY A 1 -15.89 -3.01 -22.27
N PHE A 2 -15.85 -2.54 -21.05
CA PHE A 2 -15.58 -3.35 -19.86
C PHE A 2 -16.78 -4.26 -19.56
N SER A 3 -16.51 -5.49 -19.12
CA SER A 3 -17.53 -6.44 -18.69
C SER A 3 -17.72 -6.44 -17.15
N ALA A 4 -16.73 -5.94 -16.42
CA ALA A 4 -16.77 -5.82 -14.97
C ALA A 4 -16.07 -4.53 -14.52
N PHE A 5 -16.47 -4.02 -13.34
CA PHE A 5 -15.86 -2.87 -12.68
C PHE A 5 -15.84 -3.10 -11.17
N GLY A 6 -14.69 -2.91 -10.56
CA GLY A 6 -14.51 -3.03 -9.10
C GLY A 6 -14.21 -1.68 -8.47
N PHE A 7 -14.83 -1.43 -7.33
CA PHE A 7 -14.46 -0.34 -6.43
C PHE A 7 -13.47 -0.86 -5.40
N THR A 8 -12.44 -0.07 -5.09
CA THR A 8 -11.41 -0.38 -4.10
C THR A 8 -10.96 0.90 -3.41
N ASP A 9 -11.71 1.33 -2.42
CA ASP A 9 -11.30 2.46 -1.60
C ASP A 9 -10.28 2.00 -0.55
N HIS A 10 -9.45 2.93 -0.04
CA HIS A 10 -8.41 2.60 0.95
C HIS A 10 -9.02 2.20 2.29
N SER A 11 -8.51 1.12 2.88
CA SER A 11 -8.85 0.71 4.23
C SER A 11 -8.36 1.74 5.25
N HIS A 12 -9.01 1.78 6.41
CA HIS A 12 -8.63 2.69 7.49
C HIS A 12 -7.23 2.36 8.04
N THR A 13 -6.40 3.39 8.23
CA THR A 13 -5.12 3.36 8.94
C THR A 13 -5.14 4.33 10.10
N PHE A 14 -4.90 3.85 11.34
CA PHE A 14 -5.05 4.63 12.57
C PHE A 14 -4.06 5.80 12.71
N PHE A 15 -2.94 5.74 12.00
CA PHE A 15 -1.88 6.76 12.06
C PHE A 15 -2.00 7.81 10.96
N ASP A 16 -2.82 7.55 9.92
CA ASP A 16 -3.09 8.49 8.83
C ASP A 16 -4.51 8.32 8.30
N GLU A 17 -5.43 9.11 8.86
CA GLU A 17 -6.83 9.11 8.44
C GLU A 17 -7.13 10.10 7.31
N SER A 18 -6.09 10.77 6.76
CA SER A 18 -6.28 11.86 5.81
C SER A 18 -6.76 11.42 4.43
N TYR A 19 -6.48 10.16 4.04
CA TYR A 19 -6.80 9.63 2.70
C TYR A 19 -7.67 8.37 2.74
N CYS A 20 -7.75 7.68 3.88
CA CYS A 20 -8.44 6.40 3.98
C CYS A 20 -9.94 6.55 4.27
N MET A 21 -10.69 5.51 3.97
CA MET A 21 -12.12 5.45 4.28
C MET A 21 -12.32 5.30 5.80
N PRO A 22 -13.09 6.19 6.45
CA PRO A 22 -13.44 6.02 7.86
C PRO A 22 -14.22 4.72 8.09
N ARG A 23 -13.95 4.02 9.20
CA ARG A 23 -14.59 2.72 9.52
C ARG A 23 -16.12 2.77 9.50
N GLU A 24 -16.70 3.86 9.99
CA GLU A 24 -18.15 4.09 10.00
C GLU A 24 -18.78 4.21 8.60
N ARG A 25 -17.95 4.34 7.55
CA ARG A 25 -18.40 4.40 6.17
C ARG A 25 -18.43 3.04 5.46
N TYR A 26 -17.79 2.01 5.99
CA TYR A 26 -17.67 0.70 5.35
C TYR A 26 -19.04 0.10 4.98
N GLU A 27 -19.99 0.15 5.89
CA GLU A 27 -21.36 -0.36 5.65
C GLU A 27 -22.07 0.42 4.54
N ALA A 28 -21.97 1.75 4.56
CA ALA A 28 -22.58 2.61 3.54
C ALA A 28 -21.94 2.40 2.17
N TYR A 29 -20.62 2.28 2.11
CA TYR A 29 -19.86 2.00 0.90
C TYR A 29 -20.26 0.64 0.28
N ALA A 30 -20.31 -0.42 1.07
CA ALA A 30 -20.74 -1.74 0.61
C ALA A 30 -22.21 -1.75 0.14
N ALA A 31 -23.09 -1.03 0.84
CA ALA A 31 -24.50 -0.90 0.47
C ALA A 31 -24.70 -0.15 -0.84
N GLU A 32 -23.91 0.91 -1.09
CA GLU A 32 -23.94 1.67 -2.34
C GLU A 32 -23.45 0.82 -3.52
N ALA A 33 -22.33 0.11 -3.36
CA ALA A 33 -21.81 -0.81 -4.38
C ALA A 33 -22.84 -1.91 -4.71
N ALA A 34 -23.49 -2.51 -3.69
CA ALA A 34 -24.56 -3.48 -3.89
C ALA A 34 -25.78 -2.88 -4.61
N GLY A 35 -26.10 -1.61 -4.34
CA GLY A 35 -27.12 -0.85 -5.07
C GLY A 35 -26.80 -0.68 -6.54
N LEU A 36 -25.55 -0.33 -6.87
CA LEU A 36 -25.05 -0.23 -8.24
C LEU A 36 -25.08 -1.58 -8.94
N LYS A 37 -24.62 -2.65 -8.28
CA LYS A 37 -24.63 -4.01 -8.80
C LYS A 37 -26.03 -4.44 -9.25
N ARG A 38 -27.07 -4.18 -8.43
CA ARG A 38 -28.46 -4.47 -8.79
C ARG A 38 -28.95 -3.63 -9.98
N ARG A 39 -28.66 -2.32 -10.00
CA ARG A 39 -29.13 -1.42 -11.06
C ARG A 39 -28.50 -1.67 -12.41
N LEU A 40 -27.27 -2.16 -12.44
CA LEU A 40 -26.45 -2.32 -13.65
C LEU A 40 -26.26 -3.80 -14.05
N ALA A 41 -26.99 -4.74 -13.42
CA ALA A 41 -26.81 -6.18 -13.56
C ALA A 41 -26.81 -6.68 -15.02
N ASP A 42 -27.62 -6.06 -15.89
CA ASP A 42 -27.71 -6.43 -17.33
C ASP A 42 -26.66 -5.72 -18.19
N THR A 43 -25.84 -4.84 -17.60
CA THR A 43 -24.91 -3.96 -18.34
C THR A 43 -23.45 -4.28 -18.01
N ILE A 44 -23.13 -4.38 -16.71
CA ILE A 44 -21.77 -4.57 -16.23
C ILE A 44 -21.79 -5.24 -14.85
N ASP A 45 -20.84 -6.15 -14.61
CA ASP A 45 -20.65 -6.75 -13.28
C ASP A 45 -19.95 -5.74 -12.35
N ILE A 46 -20.62 -5.34 -11.28
CA ILE A 46 -20.06 -4.44 -10.25
C ILE A 46 -19.56 -5.27 -9.07
N ARG A 47 -18.32 -5.00 -8.64
CA ARG A 47 -17.67 -5.63 -7.51
C ARG A 47 -17.32 -4.60 -6.45
N CYS A 48 -17.49 -4.97 -5.18
CA CYS A 48 -17.11 -4.15 -4.04
C CYS A 48 -15.87 -4.77 -3.39
N GLY A 49 -14.74 -4.09 -3.47
CA GLY A 49 -13.49 -4.49 -2.84
C GLY A 49 -12.95 -3.39 -1.91
N VAL A 50 -11.80 -3.65 -1.35
CA VAL A 50 -11.04 -2.71 -0.52
C VAL A 50 -9.56 -2.79 -0.88
N GLU A 51 -8.87 -1.66 -0.90
CA GLU A 51 -7.43 -1.62 -0.91
C GLU A 51 -6.93 -1.67 0.53
N GLN A 52 -6.54 -2.88 0.97
CA GLN A 52 -6.10 -3.15 2.33
C GLN A 52 -4.64 -2.76 2.49
N ASP A 53 -4.38 -1.68 3.24
CA ASP A 53 -3.02 -1.31 3.62
C ASP A 53 -2.41 -2.37 4.54
N PHE A 54 -1.11 -2.62 4.39
CA PHE A 54 -0.35 -3.58 5.22
C PHE A 54 -0.49 -3.31 6.73
N TYR A 55 -0.62 -2.05 7.12
CA TYR A 55 -0.74 -1.63 8.52
C TYR A 55 -2.17 -1.46 9.01
N SER A 56 -3.17 -1.71 8.17
CA SER A 56 -4.56 -1.76 8.60
C SER A 56 -4.85 -3.05 9.35
N ASP A 57 -5.54 -2.95 10.48
CA ASP A 57 -6.01 -4.09 11.27
C ASP A 57 -7.50 -4.39 11.06
N ASP A 58 -8.13 -3.76 10.06
CA ASP A 58 -9.54 -3.95 9.78
C ASP A 58 -9.80 -5.27 9.05
N SER A 59 -10.95 -5.92 9.35
CA SER A 59 -11.40 -7.08 8.61
C SER A 59 -11.83 -6.72 7.19
N THR A 60 -11.50 -7.58 6.24
CA THR A 60 -11.93 -7.49 4.85
C THR A 60 -13.20 -8.29 4.54
N ASP A 61 -13.83 -8.93 5.55
CA ASP A 61 -14.97 -9.84 5.38
C ASP A 61 -16.21 -9.20 4.73
N ALA A 62 -16.33 -7.87 4.82
CA ALA A 62 -17.44 -7.12 4.21
C ALA A 62 -17.29 -6.93 2.69
N PHE A 63 -16.15 -7.28 2.11
CA PHE A 63 -15.79 -6.99 0.73
C PHE A 63 -15.69 -8.28 -0.10
N GLU A 64 -15.97 -8.18 -1.42
CA GLU A 64 -15.92 -9.33 -2.34
C GLU A 64 -14.48 -9.71 -2.70
N TYR A 65 -13.54 -8.77 -2.55
CA TYR A 65 -12.10 -8.95 -2.76
C TYR A 65 -11.29 -7.89 -2.04
N ALA A 66 -10.02 -8.18 -1.80
CA ALA A 66 -9.06 -7.23 -1.24
C ALA A 66 -7.83 -7.13 -2.15
N ILE A 67 -7.34 -5.91 -2.31
CA ILE A 67 -6.02 -5.60 -2.88
C ILE A 67 -5.11 -5.29 -1.71
N GLY A 68 -4.05 -6.07 -1.49
CA GLY A 68 -3.07 -5.79 -0.45
C GLY A 68 -2.01 -4.83 -0.94
N SER A 69 -1.82 -3.71 -0.24
CA SER A 69 -0.92 -2.64 -0.64
C SER A 69 0.01 -2.22 0.50
N VAL A 70 1.20 -1.73 0.14
CA VAL A 70 2.17 -1.15 1.07
C VAL A 70 2.41 0.30 0.67
N HIS A 71 1.93 1.24 1.48
CA HIS A 71 2.12 2.67 1.28
C HIS A 71 3.19 3.26 2.19
N TYR A 72 3.55 2.55 3.26
CA TYR A 72 4.46 3.04 4.29
C TYR A 72 5.58 2.03 4.57
N VAL A 73 6.73 2.56 4.96
CA VAL A 73 7.80 1.81 5.61
C VAL A 73 7.83 2.21 7.07
N ARG A 74 7.78 1.22 7.98
CA ARG A 74 7.88 1.48 9.41
C ARG A 74 9.34 1.71 9.78
N VAL A 75 9.61 2.87 10.39
CA VAL A 75 10.96 3.30 10.78
C VAL A 75 11.07 3.47 12.30
N PRO A 76 12.28 3.48 12.89
CA PRO A 76 12.46 3.64 14.34
C PRO A 76 12.24 5.09 14.79
N GLY A 77 11.15 5.71 14.34
CA GLY A 77 10.77 7.09 14.68
C GLY A 77 10.42 7.24 16.17
N ALA A 78 10.78 8.38 16.75
CA ALA A 78 10.51 8.69 18.16
C ALA A 78 9.02 8.98 18.42
N ASN A 79 8.32 9.55 17.43
CA ASN A 79 6.90 9.91 17.51
C ASN A 79 6.04 8.73 17.07
N ARG A 80 5.78 7.82 18.00
CA ARG A 80 5.04 6.57 17.75
C ARG A 80 3.62 6.81 17.25
N GLY A 81 3.20 5.98 16.29
CA GLY A 81 1.85 6.03 15.74
C GLY A 81 1.58 7.28 14.91
N THR A 82 2.61 7.91 14.35
CA THR A 82 2.48 9.10 13.51
C THR A 82 3.24 8.95 12.20
N VAL A 83 2.80 9.69 11.19
CA VAL A 83 3.42 9.74 9.85
C VAL A 83 4.64 10.65 9.84
N VAL A 84 5.66 10.27 9.07
CA VAL A 84 6.77 11.15 8.71
C VAL A 84 6.26 12.23 7.76
N THR A 85 6.41 13.49 8.16
CA THR A 85 6.07 14.65 7.35
C THR A 85 7.16 15.71 7.45
N MET A 86 7.10 16.77 6.66
CA MET A 86 8.04 17.92 6.78
C MET A 86 7.97 18.57 8.16
N GLY A 87 6.81 18.52 8.82
CA GLY A 87 6.62 19.04 10.20
C GLY A 87 6.90 18.01 11.30
N ASN A 88 7.00 16.73 10.95
CA ASN A 88 7.22 15.62 11.87
C ASN A 88 8.25 14.62 11.29
N PRO A 89 9.52 15.00 11.18
CA PRO A 89 10.56 14.13 10.62
C PRO A 89 10.87 12.90 11.48
N GLN A 90 10.38 12.86 12.74
CA GLN A 90 10.55 11.74 13.68
C GLN A 90 9.34 10.82 13.75
N GLY A 91 8.43 10.86 12.77
CA GLY A 91 7.31 9.93 12.65
C GLY A 91 7.78 8.47 12.51
N GLU A 92 6.89 7.53 12.81
CA GLU A 92 7.16 6.10 12.76
C GLU A 92 6.84 5.47 11.40
N TYR A 93 5.92 6.07 10.63
CA TYR A 93 5.48 5.56 9.33
C TYR A 93 5.93 6.51 8.21
N LEU A 94 6.88 6.07 7.39
CA LEU A 94 7.38 6.83 6.24
C LEU A 94 6.53 6.52 5.01
N PRO A 95 5.72 7.47 4.50
CA PRO A 95 5.00 7.27 3.26
C PRO A 95 5.98 7.25 2.09
N VAL A 96 5.80 6.30 1.17
CA VAL A 96 6.70 6.16 0.01
C VAL A 96 6.18 6.87 -1.23
N ASP A 97 4.93 7.35 -1.18
CA ASP A 97 4.21 7.87 -2.35
C ASP A 97 3.51 9.22 -2.13
N GLU A 98 3.68 9.87 -1.00
CA GLU A 98 3.04 11.17 -0.71
C GLU A 98 3.70 12.30 -1.51
N THR A 99 4.97 12.62 -1.21
CA THR A 99 5.76 13.56 -2.01
C THR A 99 7.23 13.13 -2.10
N PRO A 100 7.96 13.56 -3.17
CA PRO A 100 9.39 13.26 -3.27
C PRO A 100 10.22 13.89 -2.15
N GLU A 101 9.79 15.03 -1.61
CA GLU A 101 10.46 15.73 -0.51
C GLU A 101 10.36 14.95 0.80
N ILE A 102 9.18 14.37 1.11
CA ILE A 102 8.97 13.53 2.29
C ILE A 102 9.75 12.23 2.17
N LEU A 103 9.74 11.59 1.00
CA LEU A 103 10.53 10.39 0.75
C LEU A 103 12.03 10.67 0.94
N ALA A 104 12.55 11.79 0.41
CA ALA A 104 13.94 12.19 0.55
C ALA A 104 14.30 12.50 2.02
N LEU A 105 13.41 13.19 2.75
CA LEU A 105 13.57 13.46 4.17
C LEU A 105 13.66 12.15 4.98
N GLY A 106 12.74 11.22 4.77
CA GLY A 106 12.73 9.94 5.45
C GLY A 106 13.95 9.09 5.11
N CYS A 107 14.34 9.04 3.82
CA CYS A 107 15.54 8.34 3.38
C CYS A 107 16.81 8.91 4.05
N ALA A 108 16.95 10.23 4.09
CA ALA A 108 18.09 10.88 4.77
C ALA A 108 18.09 10.64 6.29
N THR A 109 16.90 10.64 6.92
CA THR A 109 16.78 10.54 8.38
C THR A 109 17.04 9.11 8.90
N TYR A 110 16.55 8.09 8.18
CA TYR A 110 16.49 6.72 8.68
C TYR A 110 17.37 5.74 7.92
N PHE A 111 17.83 6.12 6.74
CA PHE A 111 18.63 5.24 5.85
C PHE A 111 19.94 5.91 5.40
N ASP A 112 20.36 6.99 6.04
CA ASP A 112 21.59 7.74 5.69
C ASP A 112 21.63 8.18 4.21
N GLY A 113 20.48 8.38 3.58
CA GLY A 113 20.34 8.72 2.16
C GLY A 113 20.50 7.51 1.22
N ASP A 114 20.59 6.30 1.74
CA ASP A 114 20.67 5.06 0.96
C ASP A 114 19.28 4.58 0.50
N TYR A 115 18.88 4.97 -0.70
CA TYR A 115 17.60 4.55 -1.29
C TYR A 115 17.52 3.03 -1.54
N TYR A 116 18.65 2.32 -1.65
CA TYR A 116 18.61 0.86 -1.76
C TYR A 116 18.22 0.21 -0.42
N ALA A 117 18.69 0.75 0.71
CA ALA A 117 18.26 0.28 2.02
C ALA A 117 16.77 0.54 2.26
N LEU A 118 16.26 1.71 1.86
CA LEU A 118 14.83 1.99 1.87
C LEU A 118 14.03 1.01 1.00
N ALA A 119 14.49 0.72 -0.21
CA ALA A 119 13.83 -0.23 -1.11
C ALA A 119 13.86 -1.66 -0.57
N GLU A 120 14.97 -2.08 0.05
CA GLU A 120 15.10 -3.38 0.72
C GLU A 120 14.05 -3.54 1.83
N GLU A 121 13.85 -2.52 2.67
CA GLU A 121 12.84 -2.52 3.73
C GLU A 121 11.40 -2.52 3.18
N PHE A 122 11.16 -1.73 2.13
CA PHE A 122 9.87 -1.73 1.43
C PHE A 122 9.52 -3.12 0.89
N PHE A 123 10.43 -3.76 0.17
CA PHE A 123 10.18 -5.09 -0.40
C PHE A 123 10.10 -6.18 0.67
N ALA A 124 10.83 -6.06 1.79
CA ALA A 124 10.69 -6.96 2.94
C ALA A 124 9.28 -6.86 3.57
N THR A 125 8.68 -5.67 3.58
CA THR A 125 7.29 -5.44 3.99
C THR A 125 6.32 -6.03 2.96
N ALA A 126 6.53 -5.74 1.68
CA ALA A 126 5.67 -6.21 0.59
C ALA A 126 5.62 -7.74 0.50
N ALA A 127 6.73 -8.44 0.81
CA ALA A 127 6.79 -9.90 0.86
C ALA A 127 5.78 -10.54 1.84
N GLN A 128 5.31 -9.78 2.82
CA GLN A 128 4.42 -10.25 3.89
C GLN A 128 2.96 -9.84 3.67
N VAL A 129 2.66 -9.10 2.58
CA VAL A 129 1.34 -8.45 2.41
C VAL A 129 0.20 -9.47 2.32
N VAL A 130 0.41 -10.60 1.67
CA VAL A 130 -0.62 -11.66 1.57
C VAL A 130 -0.91 -12.28 2.93
N GLU A 131 0.14 -12.66 3.68
CA GLU A 131 -0.01 -13.23 5.02
C GLU A 131 -0.70 -12.25 5.99
N LYS A 132 -0.34 -10.97 5.91
CA LYS A 132 -0.86 -9.93 6.80
C LYS A 132 -2.30 -9.54 6.49
N THR A 133 -2.67 -9.43 5.20
CA THR A 133 -3.96 -8.86 4.78
C THR A 133 -4.96 -9.90 4.28
N GLY A 134 -4.51 -11.12 3.96
CA GLY A 134 -5.36 -12.15 3.33
C GLY A 134 -5.80 -11.78 1.90
N CYS A 135 -5.12 -10.83 1.25
CA CYS A 135 -5.50 -10.37 -0.08
C CYS A 135 -5.25 -11.43 -1.16
N GLY A 136 -6.11 -11.47 -2.18
CA GLY A 136 -5.92 -12.27 -3.40
C GLY A 136 -5.32 -11.48 -4.56
N ILE A 137 -5.08 -10.19 -4.39
CA ILE A 137 -4.52 -9.28 -5.40
C ILE A 137 -3.46 -8.42 -4.73
N ILE A 138 -2.28 -8.31 -5.34
CA ILE A 138 -1.22 -7.41 -4.89
C ILE A 138 -1.37 -6.07 -5.61
N GLY A 139 -1.48 -4.98 -4.86
CA GLY A 139 -1.43 -3.61 -5.37
C GLY A 139 0.00 -3.19 -5.66
N HIS A 140 0.20 -2.25 -6.57
CA HIS A 140 1.46 -1.55 -6.93
C HIS A 140 2.72 -2.08 -6.23
N PHE A 141 3.15 -3.30 -6.55
CA PHE A 141 4.23 -4.06 -5.92
C PHE A 141 5.54 -3.28 -5.75
N ASP A 142 5.79 -2.30 -6.60
CA ASP A 142 7.04 -1.53 -6.65
C ASP A 142 6.82 -0.01 -6.40
N LEU A 143 5.83 0.35 -5.58
CA LEU A 143 5.45 1.74 -5.28
C LEU A 143 6.63 2.60 -4.80
N VAL A 144 7.61 2.01 -4.11
CA VAL A 144 8.83 2.69 -3.64
C VAL A 144 9.57 3.45 -4.73
N LYS A 145 9.37 3.11 -6.01
CA LYS A 145 9.98 3.81 -7.15
C LYS A 145 9.10 4.92 -7.75
N ARG A 146 7.95 5.25 -7.17
CA ARG A 146 7.01 6.25 -7.71
C ARG A 146 7.68 7.55 -8.13
N PHE A 147 8.64 8.02 -7.32
CA PHE A 147 9.39 9.27 -7.59
C PHE A 147 10.75 9.04 -8.28
N ASN A 148 11.07 7.81 -8.67
CA ASN A 148 12.34 7.46 -9.32
C ASN A 148 12.32 7.67 -10.84
N ALA A 149 11.51 8.60 -11.35
CA ALA A 149 11.44 8.85 -12.79
C ALA A 149 12.84 9.06 -13.41
N TYR A 150 13.16 8.25 -14.42
CA TYR A 150 14.46 8.24 -15.12
C TYR A 150 15.67 7.88 -14.23
N GLY A 151 15.48 7.11 -13.15
CA GLY A 151 16.57 6.67 -12.27
C GLY A 151 17.23 7.81 -11.47
N ARG A 152 16.46 8.85 -11.14
CA ARG A 152 17.01 10.03 -10.46
C ARG A 152 17.39 9.79 -9.01
N LEU A 153 16.74 8.84 -8.34
CA LEU A 153 17.00 8.53 -6.93
C LEU A 153 17.94 7.33 -6.80
N PHE A 154 17.75 6.31 -7.65
CA PHE A 154 18.54 5.10 -7.66
C PHE A 154 18.45 4.39 -9.02
N ASP A 155 19.43 3.52 -9.30
CA ASP A 155 19.44 2.65 -10.49
C ASP A 155 18.64 1.37 -10.22
N GLU A 156 17.52 1.17 -10.93
CA GLU A 156 16.66 -0.01 -10.81
C GLU A 156 17.33 -1.31 -11.29
N SER A 157 18.46 -1.22 -12.02
CA SER A 157 19.30 -2.38 -12.39
C SER A 157 20.34 -2.76 -11.34
N HIS A 158 20.50 -1.95 -10.28
CA HIS A 158 21.48 -2.21 -9.24
C HIS A 158 21.18 -3.54 -8.51
N PRO A 159 22.22 -4.39 -8.26
CA PRO A 159 22.01 -5.73 -7.69
C PRO A 159 21.27 -5.77 -6.36
N ARG A 160 21.37 -4.75 -5.49
CA ARG A 160 20.61 -4.69 -4.23
C ARG A 160 19.13 -4.56 -4.50
N TYR A 161 18.72 -3.63 -5.37
CA TYR A 161 17.33 -3.43 -5.75
C TYR A 161 16.75 -4.69 -6.41
N VAL A 162 17.48 -5.25 -7.39
CA VAL A 162 17.04 -6.46 -8.10
C VAL A 162 16.84 -7.63 -7.15
N ARG A 163 17.78 -7.88 -6.24
CA ARG A 163 17.63 -8.97 -5.25
C ARG A 163 16.45 -8.74 -4.31
N ALA A 164 16.22 -7.49 -3.87
CA ALA A 164 15.14 -7.18 -2.93
C ALA A 164 13.77 -7.48 -3.55
N TRP A 165 13.48 -6.95 -4.75
CA TRP A 165 12.18 -7.20 -5.38
C TRP A 165 12.02 -8.66 -5.81
N GLN A 166 13.08 -9.36 -6.27
CA GLN A 166 13.00 -10.78 -6.61
C GLN A 166 12.68 -11.62 -5.39
N ALA A 167 13.37 -11.41 -4.27
CA ALA A 167 13.09 -12.13 -3.03
C ALA A 167 11.65 -11.92 -2.53
N ALA A 168 11.12 -10.70 -2.65
CA ALA A 168 9.74 -10.42 -2.30
C ALA A 168 8.75 -11.11 -3.25
N ALA A 169 9.02 -11.08 -4.55
CA ALA A 169 8.19 -11.76 -5.54
C ALA A 169 8.19 -13.28 -5.33
N ASP A 170 9.35 -13.88 -5.07
CA ASP A 170 9.46 -15.33 -4.78
C ASP A 170 8.66 -15.70 -3.52
N ALA A 171 8.77 -14.90 -2.44
CA ALA A 171 8.01 -15.12 -1.22
C ALA A 171 6.49 -15.04 -1.43
N LEU A 172 6.02 -14.11 -2.27
CA LEU A 172 4.60 -13.98 -2.61
C LEU A 172 4.09 -15.12 -3.50
N LEU A 173 4.93 -15.67 -4.40
CA LEU A 173 4.59 -16.83 -5.23
C LEU A 173 4.50 -18.13 -4.42
N ASP A 174 5.21 -18.22 -3.30
CA ASP A 174 5.16 -19.37 -2.39
C ASP A 174 3.96 -19.33 -1.44
N THR A 175 3.15 -18.27 -1.45
CA THR A 175 1.90 -18.22 -0.67
C THR A 175 0.82 -19.01 -1.40
N ASP A 176 0.04 -19.83 -0.65
CA ASP A 176 -1.12 -20.58 -1.15
C ASP A 176 -2.37 -19.67 -1.34
N ALA A 177 -2.18 -18.45 -1.84
CA ALA A 177 -3.24 -17.45 -2.01
C ALA A 177 -4.04 -17.61 -3.31
#